data_1e65516f6adbb9ba39b514506fa605db
#
_entry.id   1e65516f6adbb9ba39b514506fa605db
#
_cell.length_a   1.000
_cell.length_b   1.000
_cell.length_c   1.000
_cell.angle_alpha   90.00
_cell.angle_beta   90.00
_cell.angle_gamma   90.00
#
_symmetry.space_group_name_H-M   'P 1'
#
loop_
_entity.id
_entity.type
_entity.pdbx_description
1 polymer ?
#
loop_
_entity_poly.entity_id
_entity_poly.type
_entity_poly.pdbx_seq_one_letter_code
_entity_poly.pdbx_strand_id
1 'polypeptide(L)'
;MRFVSWNVNGIRAVLKKNFLEVFDAFDADIFAIQETKCQVGQVELDLPGYHQYWSAAEKKGYSGTAVFTREESLRVLHGLGNEYLDAEGRIVACEFPQFWFVNAYTPNSQMELARIDHRLSLIHI
;
A
#
# COMPACT_ATOMS: atom_id res chain seq x y z
N MET A 1 8.27 -7.63 -16.88
CA MET A 1 7.46 -7.57 -15.66
C MET A 1 6.78 -6.22 -15.57
N ARG A 2 5.50 -6.20 -15.23
CA ARG A 2 4.71 -4.96 -15.17
C ARG A 2 4.37 -4.60 -13.73
N PHE A 3 4.72 -3.38 -13.33
CA PHE A 3 4.40 -2.84 -12.02
C PHE A 3 3.42 -1.69 -12.16
N VAL A 4 2.44 -1.61 -11.28
CA VAL A 4 1.46 -0.53 -11.23
C VAL A 4 1.40 0.03 -9.82
N SER A 5 1.30 1.34 -9.70
CA SER A 5 1.13 2.02 -8.42
C SER A 5 -0.04 3.00 -8.55
N TRP A 6 -0.97 2.97 -7.58
CA TRP A 6 -2.18 3.78 -7.66
C TRP A 6 -2.61 4.23 -6.27
N ASN A 7 -2.70 5.54 -6.07
CA ASN A 7 -3.33 6.08 -4.87
C ASN A 7 -4.84 6.04 -5.06
N VAL A 8 -5.50 5.14 -4.34
CA VAL A 8 -6.93 4.86 -4.56
C VAL A 8 -7.86 5.80 -3.77
N ASN A 9 -7.30 6.56 -2.82
CA ASN A 9 -8.09 7.48 -1.99
C ASN A 9 -9.34 6.79 -1.41
N GLY A 10 -9.10 5.65 -0.78
CA GLY A 10 -10.15 4.83 -0.21
C GLY A 10 -10.53 3.66 -1.10
N ILE A 11 -10.08 2.45 -0.74
CA ILE A 11 -10.35 1.26 -1.55
C ILE A 11 -11.85 0.93 -1.63
N ARG A 12 -12.59 1.15 -0.53
CA ARG A 12 -14.02 0.84 -0.51
C ARG A 12 -14.80 1.69 -1.50
N ALA A 13 -14.43 2.96 -1.64
CA ALA A 13 -15.07 3.86 -2.59
C ALA A 13 -14.75 3.48 -4.03
N VAL A 14 -13.48 3.20 -4.33
CA VAL A 14 -13.08 2.89 -5.71
C VAL A 14 -13.57 1.52 -6.16
N LEU A 15 -13.79 0.58 -5.23
CA LEU A 15 -14.40 -0.71 -5.55
C LEU A 15 -15.81 -0.57 -6.10
N LYS A 16 -16.54 0.41 -5.59
CA LYS A 16 -17.91 0.70 -6.07
C LYS A 16 -17.92 1.38 -7.44
N LYS A 17 -16.77 1.84 -7.90
CA LYS A 17 -16.63 2.49 -9.20
C LYS A 17 -16.03 1.52 -10.21
N ASN A 18 -14.71 1.48 -10.29
CA ASN A 18 -14.03 0.79 -11.39
C ASN A 18 -12.74 0.08 -10.99
N PHE A 19 -12.52 -0.21 -9.69
CA PHE A 19 -11.24 -0.78 -9.27
C PHE A 19 -10.94 -2.09 -9.99
N LEU A 20 -11.89 -3.02 -10.01
CA LEU A 20 -11.64 -4.35 -10.60
C LEU A 20 -11.41 -4.25 -12.12
N GLU A 21 -12.11 -3.35 -12.79
CA GLU A 21 -11.93 -3.13 -14.23
C GLU A 21 -10.51 -2.62 -14.52
N VAL A 22 -10.06 -1.65 -13.75
CA VAL A 22 -8.72 -1.07 -13.90
C VAL A 22 -7.66 -2.10 -13.57
N PHE A 23 -7.84 -2.82 -12.46
CA PHE A 23 -6.92 -3.86 -12.04
C PHE A 23 -6.73 -4.92 -13.12
N ASP A 24 -7.82 -5.42 -13.67
CA ASP A 24 -7.79 -6.43 -14.72
C ASP A 24 -7.15 -5.90 -16.00
N ALA A 25 -7.45 -4.65 -16.36
CA ALA A 25 -6.94 -4.06 -17.60
C ALA A 25 -5.43 -3.92 -17.60
N PHE A 26 -4.82 -3.63 -16.46
CA PHE A 26 -3.37 -3.50 -16.39
C PHE A 26 -2.64 -4.84 -16.41
N ASP A 27 -3.28 -5.91 -15.97
CA ASP A 27 -2.68 -7.25 -15.99
C ASP A 27 -1.25 -7.22 -15.40
N ALA A 28 -1.12 -6.63 -14.22
CA ALA A 28 0.18 -6.39 -13.62
C ALA A 28 0.73 -7.62 -12.90
N ASP A 29 2.04 -7.73 -12.85
CA ASP A 29 2.72 -8.73 -12.01
C ASP A 29 2.72 -8.28 -10.55
N ILE A 30 2.90 -6.98 -10.31
CA ILE A 30 2.81 -6.37 -8.99
C ILE A 30 1.97 -5.11 -9.10
N PHE A 31 0.91 -5.04 -8.28
CA PHE A 31 0.01 -3.90 -8.24
C PHE A 31 0.00 -3.33 -6.83
N ALA A 32 0.50 -2.12 -6.67
CA ALA A 32 0.59 -1.45 -5.37
C ALA A 32 -0.45 -0.36 -5.25
N ILE A 33 -1.10 -0.28 -4.09
CA ILE A 33 -2.05 0.80 -3.83
C ILE A 33 -1.69 1.53 -2.54
N GLN A 34 -2.01 2.81 -2.50
CA GLN A 34 -1.79 3.67 -1.35
C GLN A 34 -3.10 4.32 -0.96
N GLU A 35 -3.16 4.72 0.32
CA GLU A 35 -4.32 5.41 0.89
C GLU A 35 -5.59 4.55 0.80
N THR A 36 -5.47 3.33 1.32
CA THR A 36 -6.60 2.38 1.33
C THR A 36 -7.72 2.85 2.26
N LYS A 37 -7.40 3.57 3.32
CA LYS A 37 -8.34 4.06 4.34
C LYS A 37 -9.21 2.93 4.90
N CYS A 38 -8.61 1.76 5.06
CA CYS A 38 -9.33 0.54 5.38
C CYS A 38 -8.48 -0.31 6.33
N GLN A 39 -9.12 -0.90 7.33
CA GLN A 39 -8.45 -1.85 8.22
C GLN A 39 -8.38 -3.21 7.53
N VAL A 40 -7.39 -4.01 7.92
CA VAL A 40 -7.27 -5.38 7.41
C VAL A 40 -8.55 -6.14 7.74
N GLY A 41 -9.14 -6.78 6.73
CA GLY A 41 -10.36 -7.56 6.91
C GLY A 41 -11.66 -6.77 6.74
N GLN A 42 -11.62 -5.45 6.59
CA GLN A 42 -12.83 -4.66 6.33
C GLN A 42 -13.34 -4.81 4.91
N VAL A 43 -12.49 -5.23 4.01
CA VAL A 43 -12.81 -5.40 2.59
C VAL A 43 -12.33 -6.76 2.14
N GLU A 44 -13.19 -7.48 1.44
CA GLU A 44 -12.81 -8.72 0.78
C GLU A 44 -12.61 -8.42 -0.70
N LEU A 45 -11.36 -8.62 -1.16
CA LEU A 45 -11.00 -8.51 -2.55
C LEU A 45 -10.75 -9.88 -3.11
N ASP A 46 -11.53 -10.26 -4.11
CA ASP A 46 -11.30 -11.50 -4.84
C ASP A 46 -10.43 -11.21 -6.06
N LEU A 47 -9.15 -11.50 -5.94
CA LEU A 47 -8.18 -11.29 -7.00
C LEU A 47 -7.54 -12.64 -7.36
N PRO A 48 -8.21 -13.46 -8.18
CA PRO A 48 -7.71 -14.79 -8.52
C PRO A 48 -6.31 -14.74 -9.11
N GLY A 49 -5.42 -15.58 -8.59
CA GLY A 49 -4.04 -15.64 -9.06
C GLY A 49 -3.12 -14.62 -8.41
N TYR A 50 -3.59 -13.85 -7.44
CA TYR A 50 -2.79 -12.86 -6.76
C TYR A 50 -2.71 -13.14 -5.25
N HIS A 51 -1.54 -12.85 -4.69
CA HIS A 51 -1.31 -12.80 -3.25
C HIS A 51 -1.49 -11.37 -2.78
N GLN A 52 -2.06 -11.18 -1.60
CA GLN A 52 -2.38 -9.84 -1.08
C GLN A 52 -1.62 -9.58 0.22
N TYR A 53 -0.98 -8.42 0.31
CA TYR A 53 -0.23 -7.99 1.49
C TYR A 53 -0.69 -6.59 1.88
N TRP A 54 -1.26 -6.46 3.07
CA TRP A 54 -1.90 -5.23 3.53
C TRP A 54 -1.18 -4.67 4.75
N SER A 55 -1.09 -3.35 4.84
CA SER A 55 -0.63 -2.64 6.02
C SER A 55 -1.62 -1.51 6.30
N ALA A 56 -2.28 -1.57 7.46
CA ALA A 56 -3.28 -0.59 7.83
C ALA A 56 -2.75 0.33 8.93
N ALA A 57 -3.24 1.58 8.95
CA ALA A 57 -2.96 2.48 10.05
C ALA A 57 -3.71 2.04 11.30
N GLU A 58 -3.17 2.35 12.48
CA GLU A 58 -3.90 2.15 13.72
C GLU A 58 -5.15 3.00 13.77
N LYS A 59 -5.07 4.22 13.23
CA LYS A 59 -6.21 5.11 13.12
C LYS A 59 -7.13 4.65 11.98
N LYS A 60 -8.39 4.40 12.30
CA LYS A 60 -9.38 3.96 11.31
C LYS A 60 -9.64 5.02 10.24
N GLY A 61 -9.86 4.58 9.01
CA GLY A 61 -10.20 5.47 7.90
C GLY A 61 -9.07 6.37 7.44
N TYR A 62 -7.82 6.01 7.73
CA TYR A 62 -6.67 6.84 7.48
C TYR A 62 -5.53 6.03 6.86
N SER A 63 -4.80 6.63 5.89
CA SER A 63 -3.61 6.04 5.30
C SER A 63 -3.84 4.60 4.79
N GLY A 64 -2.86 3.70 4.99
CA GLY A 64 -2.95 2.30 4.59
C GLY A 64 -2.38 2.05 3.22
N THR A 65 -1.72 0.91 3.06
CA THR A 65 -1.11 0.47 1.80
C THR A 65 -1.37 -1.00 1.58
N ALA A 66 -1.31 -1.43 0.32
CA ALA A 66 -1.40 -2.84 -0.01
C ALA A 66 -0.61 -3.14 -1.28
N VAL A 67 -0.18 -4.39 -1.40
CA VAL A 67 0.51 -4.89 -2.59
C VAL A 67 -0.14 -6.20 -3.00
N PHE A 68 -0.42 -6.34 -4.28
CA PHE A 68 -0.98 -7.55 -4.87
C PHE A 68 0.03 -8.11 -5.87
N THR A 69 0.42 -9.37 -5.71
CA THR A 69 1.47 -9.97 -6.52
C THR A 69 1.05 -11.32 -7.09
N ARG A 70 1.46 -11.61 -8.33
CA ARG A 70 1.24 -12.93 -8.91
C ARG A 70 2.14 -13.97 -8.29
N GLU A 71 3.40 -13.61 -8.03
CA GLU A 71 4.35 -14.50 -7.36
C GLU A 71 4.29 -14.26 -5.86
N GLU A 72 4.26 -15.36 -5.08
CA GLU A 72 4.28 -15.22 -3.63
C GLU A 72 5.59 -14.63 -3.16
N SER A 73 5.52 -13.64 -2.26
CA SER A 73 6.71 -13.02 -1.69
C SER A 73 7.43 -13.99 -0.74
N LEU A 74 8.75 -13.97 -0.78
CA LEU A 74 9.57 -14.74 0.14
C LEU A 74 9.42 -14.24 1.58
N ARG A 75 9.31 -12.92 1.73
CA ARG A 75 9.16 -12.28 3.04
C ARG A 75 8.47 -10.93 2.84
N VAL A 76 7.63 -10.55 3.79
CA VAL A 76 6.90 -9.28 3.75
C VAL A 76 7.20 -8.50 5.02
N LEU A 77 7.55 -7.23 4.85
CA LEU A 77 7.69 -6.30 5.96
C LEU A 77 6.57 -5.29 5.89
N HIS A 78 5.89 -5.09 7.02
CA HIS A 78 4.78 -4.14 7.12
C HIS A 78 5.22 -2.80 7.73
N GLY A 79 6.50 -2.57 7.80
CA GLY A 79 7.12 -1.37 8.32
C GLY A 79 8.62 -1.50 8.23
N LEU A 80 9.34 -0.48 8.69
CA LEU A 80 10.80 -0.41 8.62
C LEU A 80 11.45 -0.31 9.99
N GLY A 81 10.72 -0.68 11.06
CA GLY A 81 11.24 -0.67 12.41
C GLY A 81 11.10 0.66 13.15
N ASN A 82 10.33 1.58 12.61
CA ASN A 82 10.06 2.87 13.24
C ASN A 82 8.59 2.88 13.69
N GLU A 83 8.35 2.80 14.99
CA GLU A 83 6.98 2.71 15.52
C GLU A 83 6.08 3.86 15.08
N TYR A 84 6.63 5.06 15.03
CA TYR A 84 5.85 6.24 14.65
C TYR A 84 5.37 6.17 13.20
N LEU A 85 6.26 5.76 12.28
CA LEU A 85 5.92 5.65 10.87
C LEU A 85 5.09 4.38 10.60
N ASP A 86 5.42 3.28 11.27
CA ASP A 86 4.78 2.00 11.03
C ASP A 86 3.32 1.98 11.50
N ALA A 87 3.00 2.77 12.53
CA ALA A 87 1.63 2.90 13.05
C ALA A 87 0.66 3.49 12.03
N GLU A 88 1.16 4.11 10.96
CA GLU A 88 0.33 4.74 9.94
C GLU A 88 0.08 3.84 8.71
N GLY A 89 0.60 2.62 8.71
CA GLY A 89 0.37 1.69 7.61
C GLY A 89 0.89 2.19 6.27
N ARG A 90 2.08 2.80 6.26
CA ARG A 90 2.62 3.46 5.08
C ARG A 90 3.53 2.58 4.23
N ILE A 91 3.95 1.44 4.76
CA ILE A 91 4.96 0.61 4.10
C ILE A 91 4.47 -0.83 3.98
N VAL A 92 4.62 -1.39 2.78
CA VAL A 92 4.62 -2.83 2.54
C VAL A 92 5.84 -3.11 1.68
N ALA A 93 6.76 -3.93 2.18
CA ALA A 93 7.95 -4.31 1.44
C ALA A 93 7.93 -5.81 1.21
N CYS A 94 8.05 -6.23 -0.04
CA CYS A 94 7.98 -7.63 -0.45
C CYS A 94 9.31 -8.08 -1.02
N GLU A 95 9.85 -9.17 -0.50
CA GLU A 95 11.08 -9.76 -0.98
C GLU A 95 10.82 -10.81 -2.05
N PHE A 96 11.49 -10.68 -3.19
CA PHE A 96 11.52 -11.67 -4.26
C PHE A 96 12.96 -12.14 -4.49
N PRO A 97 13.18 -13.23 -5.23
CA PRO A 97 14.55 -13.75 -5.40
C PRO A 97 15.55 -12.75 -5.96
N GLN A 98 15.14 -11.83 -6.82
CA GLN A 98 16.03 -10.90 -7.50
C GLN A 98 15.93 -9.47 -7.02
N PHE A 99 14.93 -9.12 -6.21
CA PHE A 99 14.73 -7.72 -5.79
C PHE A 99 13.77 -7.64 -4.60
N TRP A 100 13.76 -6.46 -3.99
CA TRP A 100 12.73 -6.04 -3.04
C TRP A 100 11.80 -5.06 -3.73
N PHE A 101 10.50 -5.25 -3.55
CA PHE A 101 9.50 -4.27 -3.99
C PHE A 101 8.97 -3.55 -2.76
N VAL A 102 9.12 -2.24 -2.71
CA VAL A 102 8.68 -1.43 -1.57
C VAL A 102 7.55 -0.50 -2.01
N ASN A 103 6.39 -0.64 -1.37
CA ASN A 103 5.27 0.26 -1.55
C ASN A 103 5.25 1.22 -0.36
N ALA A 104 5.48 2.49 -0.61
CA ALA A 104 5.55 3.51 0.42
C ALA A 104 4.60 4.66 0.11
N TYR A 105 3.76 5.01 1.07
CA TYR A 105 2.88 6.16 0.97
C TYR A 105 3.44 7.26 1.86
N THR A 106 4.09 8.26 1.24
CA THR A 106 4.71 9.36 1.98
C THR A 106 3.65 10.31 2.53
N PRO A 107 3.83 10.79 3.78
CA PRO A 107 2.87 11.72 4.36
C PRO A 107 2.81 13.03 3.57
N ASN A 108 1.63 13.61 3.56
CA ASN A 108 1.39 14.90 2.93
C ASN A 108 1.95 15.99 3.85
N SER A 109 2.70 16.94 3.30
CA SER A 109 3.26 18.07 4.05
C SER A 109 2.41 19.32 3.98
N GLN A 110 1.17 19.22 3.50
CA GLN A 110 0.24 20.34 3.46
C GLN A 110 -0.06 20.86 4.86
N MET A 111 -0.96 21.82 4.98
CA MET A 111 -1.32 22.42 6.27
C MET A 111 -0.12 23.12 6.92
N GLU A 112 0.46 24.05 6.18
CA GLU A 112 1.55 24.88 6.67
C GLU A 112 2.81 24.06 6.99
N LEU A 113 2.98 22.95 6.28
CA LEU A 113 4.12 22.06 6.45
C LEU A 113 4.14 21.35 7.81
N ALA A 114 2.97 21.22 8.44
CA ALA A 114 2.88 20.59 9.77
C ALA A 114 3.44 19.19 9.82
N ARG A 115 3.50 18.48 8.67
CA ARG A 115 3.97 17.10 8.60
C ARG A 115 5.27 16.95 7.85
N ILE A 116 5.98 18.03 7.60
CA ILE A 116 7.21 17.98 6.79
C ILE A 116 8.27 17.08 7.45
N ASP A 117 8.42 17.14 8.76
CA ASP A 117 9.40 16.30 9.45
C ASP A 117 9.08 14.82 9.32
N HIS A 118 7.80 14.45 9.45
CA HIS A 118 7.36 13.08 9.28
C HIS A 118 7.67 12.58 7.86
N ARG A 119 7.33 13.37 6.86
CA ARG A 119 7.58 13.03 5.47
C ARG A 119 9.08 12.88 5.18
N LEU A 120 9.88 13.79 5.68
CA LEU A 120 11.33 13.74 5.51
C LEU A 120 11.93 12.52 6.20
N SER A 121 11.43 12.16 7.38
CA SER A 121 11.87 10.95 8.08
C SER A 121 11.61 9.71 7.23
N LEU A 122 10.43 9.62 6.63
CA LEU A 122 10.09 8.47 5.77
C LEU A 122 10.97 8.42 4.52
N ILE A 123 11.22 9.57 3.90
CA ILE A 123 12.06 9.64 2.69
C ILE A 123 13.50 9.19 2.96
N HIS A 124 14.01 9.44 4.16
CA HIS A 124 15.39 9.12 4.52
C HIS A 124 15.59 7.69 5.06
N ILE A 125 14.55 6.90 5.08
CA ILE A 125 14.65 5.49 5.43
C ILE A 125 15.20 4.71 4.26
#